data_27ae6ee50eecfaeddc7a6e827702fab5
#
_entry.id   27ae6ee50eecfaeddc7a6e827702fab5
#
_cell.length_a   1.000
_cell.length_b   1.000
_cell.length_c   1.000
_cell.angle_alpha   90.00
_cell.angle_beta   90.00
_cell.angle_gamma   90.00
#
_symmetry.space_group_name_H-M   'P 1'
#
loop_
_entity.id
_entity.type
_entity.pdbx_description
1 polymer ?
#
loop_
_entity_poly.entity_id
_entity_poly.type
_entity_poly.pdbx_seq_one_letter_code
_entity_poly.pdbx_strand_id
1 'polypeptide(L)'
;MKIVMDKSAIFQILGEFLNSQFISSMLGALLGAGVAVYIAKLQNKQQLKQLKYEHKLQREFFEKQEENERERIFLQYTIERAERAYEILSDLRSAKKLFVDAIFELMKSLPNDLKLDEDIEFEKHFSLLYAEYLLPKYDSIIKLRDMLLLTLVIQDDIELSRLKEEVHKEVAIFVDYHKKISQVKIFEEYKEVADDFMSKSKLTEKCDELRTYLTKYITETTFRLVSPERMAEKILKQTKGDLNIRFKVVRKENMKGGN
;
A
#
# COMPACT_ATOMS: atom_id res chain seq x y z
N MET A 1 9.73 0.85 102.57
CA MET A 1 9.82 2.25 102.21
C MET A 1 8.93 2.50 101.01
N LYS A 2 7.69 3.03 101.18
CA LYS A 2 6.79 3.35 100.13
C LYS A 2 7.11 4.79 99.65
N ILE A 3 7.70 4.92 98.52
CA ILE A 3 7.88 6.25 97.91
C ILE A 3 6.51 6.64 97.37
N VAL A 4 5.85 7.51 98.15
CA VAL A 4 4.62 8.17 97.71
C VAL A 4 5.11 9.35 96.81
N MET A 5 5.16 9.11 95.53
CA MET A 5 5.40 10.24 94.57
C MET A 5 4.17 11.13 94.56
N ASP A 6 4.38 12.40 94.95
CA ASP A 6 3.34 13.38 94.95
C ASP A 6 2.85 13.62 93.47
N LYS A 7 1.58 13.54 93.25
CA LYS A 7 0.97 13.71 91.91
C LYS A 7 1.29 15.10 91.34
N SER A 8 1.47 16.10 92.18
CA SER A 8 1.86 17.44 91.74
C SER A 8 3.26 17.53 91.14
N ALA A 9 4.22 16.76 91.75
CA ALA A 9 5.57 16.68 91.24
C ALA A 9 5.65 15.95 89.89
N ILE A 10 4.81 14.95 89.67
CA ILE A 10 4.75 14.24 88.38
C ILE A 10 4.21 15.15 87.29
N PHE A 11 3.18 15.94 87.58
CA PHE A 11 2.63 16.91 86.63
C PHE A 11 3.61 18.07 86.32
N GLN A 12 4.38 18.49 87.32
CA GLN A 12 5.42 19.50 87.12
C GLN A 12 6.56 19.01 86.25
N ILE A 13 7.07 17.80 86.49
CA ILE A 13 8.12 17.18 85.67
C ILE A 13 7.61 16.88 84.25
N LEU A 14 6.36 16.45 84.08
CA LEU A 14 5.72 16.26 82.79
C LEU A 14 5.52 17.60 82.07
N GLY A 15 5.18 18.68 82.78
CA GLY A 15 5.03 20.03 82.23
C GLY A 15 6.39 20.58 81.75
N GLU A 16 7.45 20.44 82.53
CA GLU A 16 8.78 20.82 82.16
C GLU A 16 9.37 19.99 81.00
N PHE A 17 9.04 18.68 80.98
CA PHE A 17 9.44 17.81 79.88
C PHE A 17 8.69 18.15 78.60
N LEU A 18 7.38 18.46 78.66
CA LEU A 18 6.59 18.90 77.51
C LEU A 18 6.96 20.29 77.01
N ASN A 19 7.46 21.18 77.89
CA ASN A 19 7.96 22.50 77.54
C ASN A 19 9.43 22.50 77.15
N SER A 20 10.10 21.36 77.20
CA SER A 20 11.50 21.28 76.81
C SER A 20 11.68 21.56 75.31
N GLN A 21 12.66 22.38 75.01
CA GLN A 21 13.04 22.78 73.64
C GLN A 21 13.28 21.54 72.77
N PHE A 22 13.62 20.42 73.37
CA PHE A 22 13.80 19.11 72.72
C PHE A 22 12.49 18.53 72.18
N ILE A 23 11.40 18.53 72.97
CA ILE A 23 10.12 17.99 72.55
C ILE A 23 9.48 18.88 71.47
N SER A 24 9.62 20.18 71.61
CA SER A 24 9.19 21.15 70.59
C SER A 24 9.92 20.94 69.24
N SER A 25 11.24 20.72 69.29
CA SER A 25 12.02 20.38 68.07
C SER A 25 11.69 19.03 67.47
N MET A 26 11.44 18.04 68.30
CA MET A 26 11.07 16.69 67.89
C MET A 26 9.67 16.66 67.25
N LEU A 27 8.72 17.34 67.81
CA LEU A 27 7.38 17.50 67.23
C LEU A 27 7.43 18.30 65.90
N GLY A 28 8.23 19.34 65.82
CA GLY A 28 8.50 20.08 64.58
C GLY A 28 9.09 19.21 63.47
N ALA A 29 10.08 18.37 63.84
CA ALA A 29 10.68 17.44 62.89
C ALA A 29 9.71 16.36 62.41
N LEU A 30 8.85 15.80 63.29
CA LEU A 30 7.84 14.83 62.95
C LEU A 30 6.75 15.44 62.04
N LEU A 31 6.28 16.62 62.33
CA LEU A 31 5.34 17.35 61.49
C LEU A 31 5.94 17.69 60.13
N GLY A 32 7.20 18.18 60.11
CA GLY A 32 7.93 18.45 58.86
C GLY A 32 8.11 17.19 58.00
N ALA A 33 8.50 16.09 58.61
CA ALA A 33 8.61 14.81 57.92
C ALA A 33 7.24 14.33 57.36
N GLY A 34 6.16 14.46 58.12
CA GLY A 34 4.81 14.09 57.70
C GLY A 34 4.34 14.94 56.50
N VAL A 35 4.58 16.25 56.54
CA VAL A 35 4.27 17.17 55.41
C VAL A 35 5.12 16.82 54.20
N ALA A 36 6.42 16.54 54.36
CA ALA A 36 7.32 16.18 53.28
C ALA A 36 6.87 14.87 52.59
N VAL A 37 6.48 13.84 53.36
CA VAL A 37 5.95 12.57 52.85
C VAL A 37 4.62 12.80 52.11
N TYR A 38 3.74 13.65 52.62
CA TYR A 38 2.48 14.00 51.97
C TYR A 38 2.69 14.70 50.63
N ILE A 39 3.60 15.71 50.58
CA ILE A 39 3.97 16.42 49.34
C ILE A 39 4.60 15.45 48.35
N ALA A 40 5.55 14.59 48.78
CA ALA A 40 6.14 13.59 47.90
C ALA A 40 5.12 12.64 47.32
N LYS A 41 4.11 12.21 48.10
CA LYS A 41 3.02 11.35 47.64
C LYS A 41 2.11 12.06 46.60
N LEU A 42 1.85 13.33 46.78
CA LEU A 42 1.12 14.17 45.83
C LEU A 42 1.89 14.36 44.52
N GLN A 43 3.16 14.67 44.60
CA GLN A 43 4.06 14.81 43.45
C GLN A 43 4.18 13.50 42.66
N ASN A 44 4.37 12.37 43.36
CA ASN A 44 4.41 11.05 42.73
C ASN A 44 3.12 10.71 42.00
N LYS A 45 1.95 11.07 42.58
CA LYS A 45 0.66 10.86 41.94
C LYS A 45 0.50 11.75 40.69
N GLN A 46 1.01 12.96 40.70
CA GLN A 46 1.00 13.85 39.52
C GLN A 46 1.96 13.33 38.44
N GLN A 47 3.17 12.94 38.80
CA GLN A 47 4.17 12.36 37.89
C GLN A 47 3.64 11.07 37.23
N LEU A 48 2.98 10.19 37.98
CA LEU A 48 2.36 8.99 37.43
C LEU A 48 1.24 9.31 36.42
N LYS A 49 0.48 10.37 36.67
CA LYS A 49 -0.54 10.81 35.72
C LYS A 49 0.09 11.38 34.45
N GLN A 50 1.15 12.16 34.58
CA GLN A 50 1.90 12.72 33.42
C GLN A 50 2.55 11.60 32.62
N LEU A 51 3.24 10.65 33.25
CA LEU A 51 3.82 9.49 32.59
C LEU A 51 2.79 8.66 31.82
N LYS A 52 1.64 8.40 32.44
CA LYS A 52 0.55 7.68 31.74
C LYS A 52 0.04 8.44 30.52
N TYR A 53 -0.08 9.76 30.61
CA TYR A 53 -0.50 10.62 29.51
C TYR A 53 0.56 10.66 28.39
N GLU A 54 1.84 10.81 28.73
CA GLU A 54 2.96 10.77 27.79
C GLU A 54 3.06 9.41 27.08
N HIS A 55 2.94 8.31 27.81
CA HIS A 55 2.90 6.97 27.23
C HIS A 55 1.74 6.79 26.25
N LYS A 56 0.56 7.33 26.59
CA LYS A 56 -0.59 7.28 25.68
C LYS A 56 -0.32 8.06 24.40
N LEU A 57 0.24 9.27 24.50
CA LEU A 57 0.59 10.11 23.34
C LEU A 57 1.67 9.43 22.48
N GLN A 58 2.71 8.87 23.12
CA GLN A 58 3.74 8.11 22.42
C GLN A 58 3.17 6.93 21.66
N ARG A 59 2.29 6.17 22.30
CA ARG A 59 1.63 5.02 21.65
C ARG A 59 0.79 5.46 20.44
N GLU A 60 -0.04 6.49 20.59
CA GLU A 60 -0.83 7.05 19.50
C GLU A 60 0.07 7.58 18.36
N PHE A 61 1.23 8.15 18.68
CA PHE A 61 2.21 8.61 17.70
C PHE A 61 2.84 7.42 16.95
N PHE A 62 3.26 6.37 17.66
CA PHE A 62 3.82 5.17 17.03
C PHE A 62 2.80 4.44 16.15
N GLU A 63 1.56 4.30 16.60
CA GLU A 63 0.48 3.70 15.81
C GLU A 63 0.26 4.47 14.50
N LYS A 64 0.23 5.81 14.55
CA LYS A 64 0.14 6.65 13.34
C LYS A 64 1.37 6.55 12.43
N GLN A 65 2.54 6.48 13.01
CA GLN A 65 3.79 6.34 12.25
C GLN A 65 3.82 4.99 11.53
N GLU A 66 3.41 3.92 12.19
CA GLU A 66 3.31 2.58 11.61
C GLU A 66 2.27 2.52 10.47
N GLU A 67 1.11 3.17 10.65
CA GLU A 67 0.08 3.28 9.61
C GLU A 67 0.59 4.03 8.38
N ASN A 68 1.26 5.17 8.56
CA ASN A 68 1.87 5.94 7.49
C ASN A 68 2.97 5.15 6.74
N GLU A 69 3.78 4.39 7.47
CA GLU A 69 4.83 3.57 6.85
C GLU A 69 4.23 2.39 6.06
N ARG A 70 3.18 1.77 6.56
CA ARG A 70 2.42 0.73 5.82
C ARG A 70 1.81 1.30 4.54
N GLU A 71 1.20 2.49 4.59
CA GLU A 71 0.65 3.18 3.42
C GLU A 71 1.76 3.48 2.41
N ARG A 72 2.91 3.97 2.87
CA ARG A 72 4.07 4.25 2.02
C ARG A 72 4.58 3.02 1.31
N ILE A 73 4.76 1.91 2.02
CA ILE A 73 5.20 0.62 1.46
C ILE A 73 4.18 0.13 0.44
N PHE A 74 2.88 0.23 0.73
CA PHE A 74 1.83 -0.16 -0.19
C PHE A 74 1.85 0.67 -1.47
N LEU A 75 1.98 1.99 -1.39
CA LEU A 75 2.08 2.87 -2.55
C LEU A 75 3.32 2.56 -3.40
N GLN A 76 4.47 2.36 -2.76
CA GLN A 76 5.71 1.99 -3.45
C GLN A 76 5.56 0.66 -4.21
N TYR A 77 5.03 -0.36 -3.57
CA TYR A 77 4.76 -1.66 -4.19
C TYR A 77 3.79 -1.56 -5.37
N THR A 78 2.80 -0.68 -5.26
CA THR A 78 1.81 -0.44 -6.32
C THR A 78 2.46 0.25 -7.53
N ILE A 79 3.37 1.21 -7.30
CA ILE A 79 4.15 1.84 -8.37
C ILE A 79 5.02 0.81 -9.09
N GLU A 80 5.79 0.03 -8.35
CA GLU A 80 6.67 -1.00 -8.93
C GLU A 80 5.90 -2.01 -9.81
N ARG A 81 4.71 -2.40 -9.38
CA ARG A 81 3.82 -3.25 -10.19
C ARG A 81 3.31 -2.57 -11.44
N ALA A 82 2.91 -1.31 -11.34
CA ALA A 82 2.44 -0.55 -12.48
C ALA A 82 3.55 -0.32 -13.52
N GLU A 83 4.78 -0.02 -13.07
CA GLU A 83 5.96 0.10 -13.93
C GLU A 83 6.27 -1.22 -14.65
N ARG A 84 6.26 -2.33 -13.92
CA ARG A 84 6.47 -3.66 -14.51
C ARG A 84 5.37 -4.02 -15.52
N ALA A 85 4.12 -3.68 -15.25
CA ALA A 85 3.04 -3.88 -16.21
C ALA A 85 3.21 -3.03 -17.46
N TYR A 86 3.69 -1.79 -17.32
CA TYR A 86 4.02 -0.92 -18.43
C TYR A 86 5.10 -1.51 -19.35
N GLU A 87 6.15 -2.12 -18.77
CA GLU A 87 7.19 -2.83 -19.51
C GLU A 87 6.60 -4.04 -20.26
N ILE A 88 5.81 -4.88 -19.59
CA ILE A 88 5.15 -6.05 -20.21
C ILE A 88 4.28 -5.63 -21.39
N LEU A 89 3.54 -4.51 -21.29
CA LEU A 89 2.73 -3.99 -22.39
C LEU A 89 3.59 -3.52 -23.57
N SER A 90 4.77 -2.95 -23.31
CA SER A 90 5.74 -2.61 -24.35
C SER A 90 6.26 -3.85 -25.08
N ASP A 91 6.56 -4.90 -24.32
CA ASP A 91 7.00 -6.18 -24.86
C ASP A 91 5.89 -6.87 -25.65
N LEU A 92 4.64 -6.82 -25.17
CA LEU A 92 3.48 -7.38 -25.84
C LEU A 92 3.22 -6.70 -27.19
N ARG A 93 3.37 -5.36 -27.24
CA ARG A 93 3.31 -4.60 -28.50
C ARG A 93 4.39 -5.01 -29.49
N SER A 94 5.63 -5.19 -28.99
CA SER A 94 6.76 -5.64 -29.80
C SER A 94 6.57 -7.07 -30.28
N ALA A 95 6.08 -7.97 -29.42
CA ALA A 95 5.77 -9.34 -29.78
C ALA A 95 4.66 -9.41 -30.86
N LYS A 96 3.60 -8.56 -30.77
CA LYS A 96 2.61 -8.44 -31.82
C LYS A 96 3.23 -8.08 -33.16
N LYS A 97 4.12 -7.07 -33.19
CA LYS A 97 4.79 -6.65 -34.42
C LYS A 97 5.59 -7.81 -35.02
N LEU A 98 6.40 -8.49 -34.20
CA LEU A 98 7.17 -9.67 -34.66
C LEU A 98 6.28 -10.82 -35.15
N PHE A 99 5.09 -10.97 -34.56
CA PHE A 99 4.11 -11.97 -35.00
C PHE A 99 3.54 -11.61 -36.38
N VAL A 100 3.17 -10.34 -36.60
CA VAL A 100 2.70 -9.84 -37.91
C VAL A 100 3.79 -9.96 -38.98
N ASP A 101 5.03 -9.56 -38.63
CA ASP A 101 6.18 -9.72 -39.52
C ASP A 101 6.40 -11.21 -39.92
N ALA A 102 6.24 -12.13 -38.97
CA ALA A 102 6.32 -13.57 -39.22
C ALA A 102 5.19 -14.09 -40.14
N ILE A 103 3.96 -13.54 -40.02
CA ILE A 103 2.86 -13.82 -40.97
C ILE A 103 3.26 -13.45 -42.39
N PHE A 104 3.81 -12.23 -42.58
CA PHE A 104 4.22 -11.77 -43.91
C PHE A 104 5.41 -12.59 -44.48
N GLU A 105 6.39 -12.95 -43.65
CA GLU A 105 7.50 -13.79 -44.11
C GLU A 105 7.02 -15.19 -44.49
N LEU A 106 6.07 -15.76 -43.76
CA LEU A 106 5.46 -17.03 -44.08
C LEU A 106 4.66 -16.95 -45.40
N MET A 107 3.90 -15.85 -45.61
CA MET A 107 3.22 -15.60 -46.91
C MET A 107 4.17 -15.53 -48.09
N LYS A 108 5.34 -14.90 -47.93
CA LYS A 108 6.36 -14.82 -48.99
C LYS A 108 7.08 -16.14 -49.25
N SER A 109 7.25 -16.95 -48.23
CA SER A 109 7.95 -18.21 -48.28
C SER A 109 7.13 -19.35 -48.86
N LEU A 110 5.79 -19.18 -48.92
CA LEU A 110 4.88 -20.16 -49.50
C LEU A 110 4.82 -19.96 -51.01
N PRO A 111 4.93 -21.02 -51.82
CA PRO A 111 4.86 -20.93 -53.26
C PRO A 111 3.45 -20.51 -53.74
N ASN A 112 3.39 -19.47 -54.58
CA ASN A 112 2.13 -18.94 -55.12
C ASN A 112 1.48 -19.82 -56.20
N ASP A 113 2.22 -20.81 -56.75
CA ASP A 113 1.87 -21.56 -57.94
C ASP A 113 1.57 -23.06 -57.65
N LEU A 114 1.30 -23.42 -56.40
CA LEU A 114 0.94 -24.81 -56.03
C LEU A 114 -0.39 -25.23 -56.69
N LYS A 115 -0.31 -26.12 -57.68
CA LYS A 115 -1.47 -26.74 -58.31
C LYS A 115 -2.10 -27.81 -57.37
N LEU A 116 -3.39 -28.10 -57.59
CA LEU A 116 -4.23 -28.96 -56.75
C LEU A 116 -3.68 -30.33 -56.35
N ASP A 117 -2.67 -30.87 -57.01
CA ASP A 117 -2.04 -32.16 -56.63
C ASP A 117 -0.93 -32.04 -55.58
N GLU A 118 -0.67 -30.81 -55.06
CA GLU A 118 0.45 -30.49 -54.18
C GLU A 118 0.00 -30.13 -52.75
N ASP A 119 -1.25 -30.34 -52.37
CA ASP A 119 -1.80 -30.03 -51.04
C ASP A 119 -1.03 -30.69 -49.90
N ILE A 120 -0.53 -31.91 -50.11
CA ILE A 120 0.28 -32.62 -49.10
C ILE A 120 1.65 -31.96 -48.89
N GLU A 121 2.28 -31.42 -49.93
CA GLU A 121 3.52 -30.68 -49.83
C GLU A 121 3.32 -29.32 -49.17
N PHE A 122 2.21 -28.64 -49.49
CA PHE A 122 1.85 -27.40 -48.81
C PHE A 122 1.67 -27.61 -47.30
N GLU A 123 0.88 -28.62 -46.89
CA GLU A 123 0.63 -28.88 -45.47
C GLU A 123 1.92 -29.20 -44.71
N LYS A 124 2.81 -30.02 -45.27
CA LYS A 124 4.12 -30.30 -44.64
C LYS A 124 5.01 -29.07 -44.57
N HIS A 125 5.16 -28.31 -45.65
CA HIS A 125 5.96 -27.12 -45.69
C HIS A 125 5.44 -26.03 -44.80
N PHE A 126 4.12 -25.81 -44.85
CA PHE A 126 3.43 -24.87 -43.95
C PHE A 126 3.61 -25.24 -42.49
N SER A 127 3.44 -26.52 -42.11
CA SER A 127 3.59 -26.95 -40.71
C SER A 127 5.00 -26.69 -40.17
N LEU A 128 6.03 -26.90 -40.99
CA LEU A 128 7.42 -26.64 -40.62
C LEU A 128 7.67 -25.14 -40.42
N LEU A 129 7.28 -24.29 -41.37
CA LEU A 129 7.44 -22.85 -41.31
C LEU A 129 6.61 -22.25 -40.15
N TYR A 130 5.41 -22.76 -39.94
CA TYR A 130 4.57 -22.38 -38.84
C TYR A 130 5.24 -22.66 -37.48
N ALA A 131 5.75 -23.87 -37.29
CA ALA A 131 6.44 -24.27 -36.06
C ALA A 131 7.73 -23.47 -35.83
N GLU A 132 8.45 -23.12 -36.89
CA GLU A 132 9.71 -22.38 -36.81
C GLU A 132 9.48 -20.88 -36.57
N TYR A 133 8.58 -20.25 -37.29
CA TYR A 133 8.46 -18.79 -37.32
C TYR A 133 7.30 -18.25 -36.49
N LEU A 134 6.12 -18.86 -36.53
CA LEU A 134 4.92 -18.31 -35.90
C LEU A 134 4.71 -18.79 -34.46
N LEU A 135 4.87 -20.08 -34.22
CA LEU A 135 4.59 -20.68 -32.91
C LEU A 135 5.39 -20.03 -31.76
N PRO A 136 6.71 -19.78 -31.89
CA PRO A 136 7.46 -19.11 -30.82
C PRO A 136 6.98 -17.67 -30.52
N LYS A 137 6.47 -16.97 -31.54
CA LYS A 137 5.95 -15.61 -31.38
C LYS A 137 4.57 -15.62 -30.70
N TYR A 138 3.74 -16.61 -31.06
CA TYR A 138 2.47 -16.85 -30.39
C TYR A 138 2.67 -17.17 -28.90
N ASP A 139 3.57 -18.11 -28.58
CA ASP A 139 3.88 -18.49 -27.20
C ASP A 139 4.40 -17.31 -26.38
N SER A 140 5.20 -16.44 -27.00
CA SER A 140 5.66 -15.19 -26.36
C SER A 140 4.50 -14.27 -25.99
N ILE A 141 3.52 -14.09 -26.88
CA ILE A 141 2.32 -13.26 -26.63
C ILE A 141 1.49 -13.83 -25.48
N ILE A 142 1.27 -15.15 -25.47
CA ILE A 142 0.52 -15.80 -24.40
C ILE A 142 1.23 -15.66 -23.04
N LYS A 143 2.54 -15.90 -23.02
CA LYS A 143 3.36 -15.72 -21.81
C LYS A 143 3.30 -14.30 -21.26
N LEU A 144 3.43 -13.31 -22.12
CA LEU A 144 3.36 -11.88 -21.72
C LEU A 144 1.98 -11.51 -21.20
N ARG A 145 0.90 -12.02 -21.80
CA ARG A 145 -0.46 -11.87 -21.27
C ARG A 145 -0.58 -12.42 -19.85
N ASP A 146 -0.10 -13.64 -19.62
CA ASP A 146 -0.18 -14.27 -18.30
C ASP A 146 0.64 -13.50 -17.26
N MET A 147 1.80 -13.02 -17.64
CA MET A 147 2.60 -12.12 -16.78
C MET A 147 1.87 -10.81 -16.47
N LEU A 148 1.20 -10.21 -17.45
CA LEU A 148 0.42 -8.99 -17.26
C LEU A 148 -0.73 -9.21 -16.28
N LEU A 149 -1.47 -10.31 -16.42
CA LEU A 149 -2.58 -10.66 -15.53
C LEU A 149 -2.14 -10.84 -14.09
N LEU A 150 -0.97 -11.49 -13.87
CA LEU A 150 -0.39 -11.67 -12.53
C LEU A 150 0.17 -10.38 -11.94
N THR A 151 0.70 -9.49 -12.78
CA THR A 151 1.31 -8.23 -12.33
C THR A 151 0.25 -7.20 -11.98
N LEU A 152 -0.82 -7.05 -12.77
CA LEU A 152 -1.91 -6.10 -12.55
C LEU A 152 -2.99 -6.66 -11.61
N VAL A 153 -2.60 -7.07 -10.41
CA VAL A 153 -3.53 -7.34 -9.30
C VAL A 153 -3.59 -6.08 -8.43
N ILE A 154 -4.14 -4.99 -8.97
CA ILE A 154 -4.41 -3.76 -8.23
C ILE A 154 -5.89 -3.80 -7.88
N GLN A 155 -6.19 -3.85 -6.57
CA GLN A 155 -7.55 -3.89 -6.06
C GLN A 155 -8.20 -2.49 -6.18
N ASP A 156 -9.49 -2.47 -6.47
CA ASP A 156 -10.38 -1.29 -6.41
C ASP A 156 -10.23 -0.23 -7.51
N ASP A 157 -9.49 -0.51 -8.60
CA ASP A 157 -9.46 0.37 -9.77
C ASP A 157 -10.30 -0.22 -10.92
N ILE A 158 -11.52 0.29 -11.07
CA ILE A 158 -12.50 -0.18 -12.06
C ILE A 158 -12.00 0.05 -13.48
N GLU A 159 -11.40 1.21 -13.75
CA GLU A 159 -10.91 1.57 -15.08
C GLU A 159 -9.70 0.74 -15.48
N LEU A 160 -8.78 0.53 -14.56
CA LEU A 160 -7.64 -0.36 -14.77
C LEU A 160 -8.09 -1.80 -15.07
N SER A 161 -9.08 -2.28 -14.33
CA SER A 161 -9.66 -3.61 -14.54
C SER A 161 -10.33 -3.74 -15.91
N ARG A 162 -11.05 -2.70 -16.35
CA ARG A 162 -11.67 -2.64 -17.69
C ARG A 162 -10.62 -2.69 -18.80
N LEU A 163 -9.60 -1.83 -18.72
CA LEU A 163 -8.54 -1.76 -19.72
C LEU A 163 -7.72 -3.06 -19.80
N LYS A 164 -7.44 -3.66 -18.65
CA LYS A 164 -6.80 -4.99 -18.58
C LYS A 164 -7.62 -6.06 -19.28
N GLU A 165 -8.92 -6.06 -19.06
CA GLU A 165 -9.84 -7.02 -19.69
C GLU A 165 -9.93 -6.80 -21.22
N GLU A 166 -9.85 -5.56 -21.69
CA GLU A 166 -9.80 -5.26 -23.12
C GLU A 166 -8.53 -5.80 -23.77
N VAL A 167 -7.36 -5.63 -23.15
CA VAL A 167 -6.12 -6.25 -23.62
C VAL A 167 -6.23 -7.77 -23.64
N HIS A 168 -6.84 -8.35 -22.60
CA HIS A 168 -7.05 -9.81 -22.54
C HIS A 168 -7.93 -10.30 -23.69
N LYS A 169 -9.02 -9.61 -24.00
CA LYS A 169 -9.90 -9.92 -25.15
C LYS A 169 -9.17 -9.84 -26.47
N GLU A 170 -8.32 -8.83 -26.65
CA GLU A 170 -7.50 -8.71 -27.85
C GLU A 170 -6.52 -9.87 -28.01
N VAL A 171 -5.91 -10.34 -26.89
CA VAL A 171 -5.05 -11.54 -26.96
C VAL A 171 -5.86 -12.80 -27.27
N ALA A 172 -7.12 -12.88 -26.87
CA ALA A 172 -7.99 -13.99 -27.25
C ALA A 172 -8.18 -14.11 -28.79
N ILE A 173 -8.10 -12.99 -29.52
CA ILE A 173 -8.10 -12.99 -31.00
C ILE A 173 -6.88 -13.74 -31.54
N PHE A 174 -5.72 -13.63 -30.91
CA PHE A 174 -4.53 -14.42 -31.30
C PHE A 174 -4.71 -15.92 -31.07
N VAL A 175 -5.39 -16.28 -29.99
CA VAL A 175 -5.74 -17.69 -29.71
C VAL A 175 -6.68 -18.26 -30.78
N ASP A 176 -7.69 -17.48 -31.17
CA ASP A 176 -8.63 -17.85 -32.23
C ASP A 176 -7.93 -17.95 -33.58
N TYR A 177 -7.07 -16.98 -33.91
CA TYR A 177 -6.25 -17.01 -35.11
C TYR A 177 -5.33 -18.23 -35.15
N HIS A 178 -4.60 -18.51 -34.05
CA HIS A 178 -3.74 -19.69 -33.95
C HIS A 178 -4.51 -20.99 -34.20
N LYS A 179 -5.72 -21.09 -33.65
CA LYS A 179 -6.58 -22.25 -33.86
C LYS A 179 -7.05 -22.38 -35.31
N LYS A 180 -7.42 -21.27 -35.96
CA LYS A 180 -7.84 -21.28 -37.37
C LYS A 180 -6.68 -21.63 -38.29
N ILE A 181 -5.52 -21.00 -38.08
CA ILE A 181 -4.35 -21.22 -38.93
C ILE A 181 -3.82 -22.67 -38.86
N SER A 182 -3.94 -23.33 -37.70
CA SER A 182 -3.55 -24.72 -37.57
C SER A 182 -4.44 -25.70 -38.36
N GLN A 183 -5.56 -25.22 -38.91
CA GLN A 183 -6.50 -26.00 -39.71
C GLN A 183 -6.46 -25.71 -41.21
N VAL A 184 -5.63 -24.74 -41.60
CA VAL A 184 -5.48 -24.30 -42.99
C VAL A 184 -4.83 -25.42 -43.83
N LYS A 185 -5.37 -25.67 -45.02
CA LYS A 185 -4.87 -26.68 -45.92
C LYS A 185 -4.36 -26.14 -47.25
N ILE A 186 -4.77 -24.92 -47.62
CA ILE A 186 -4.37 -24.27 -48.87
C ILE A 186 -3.95 -22.83 -48.62
N PHE A 187 -3.17 -22.26 -49.54
CA PHE A 187 -2.61 -20.89 -49.40
C PHE A 187 -3.66 -19.81 -49.35
N GLU A 188 -4.73 -19.94 -50.12
CA GLU A 188 -5.85 -18.97 -50.14
C GLU A 188 -6.54 -18.87 -48.79
N GLU A 189 -6.80 -20.01 -48.13
CA GLU A 189 -7.37 -20.03 -46.77
C GLU A 189 -6.44 -19.37 -45.78
N TYR A 190 -5.13 -19.61 -45.89
CA TYR A 190 -4.13 -18.94 -45.04
C TYR A 190 -4.20 -17.44 -45.20
N LYS A 191 -4.22 -16.93 -46.44
CA LYS A 191 -4.29 -15.52 -46.75
C LYS A 191 -5.55 -14.88 -46.16
N GLU A 192 -6.74 -15.52 -46.35
CA GLU A 192 -8.01 -15.03 -45.80
C GLU A 192 -7.97 -14.93 -44.25
N VAL A 193 -7.46 -15.98 -43.59
CA VAL A 193 -7.31 -15.99 -42.12
C VAL A 193 -6.34 -14.93 -41.64
N ALA A 194 -5.24 -14.69 -42.34
CA ALA A 194 -4.25 -13.67 -42.01
C ALA A 194 -4.81 -12.26 -42.20
N ASP A 195 -5.51 -11.98 -43.31
CA ASP A 195 -6.15 -10.69 -43.60
C ASP A 195 -7.26 -10.38 -42.59
N ASP A 196 -8.08 -11.38 -42.24
CA ASP A 196 -9.12 -11.28 -41.20
C ASP A 196 -8.49 -10.91 -39.84
N PHE A 197 -7.42 -11.59 -39.44
CA PHE A 197 -6.70 -11.30 -38.21
C PHE A 197 -6.12 -9.88 -38.20
N MET A 198 -5.42 -9.48 -39.25
CA MET A 198 -4.79 -8.16 -39.34
C MET A 198 -5.83 -7.03 -39.28
N SER A 199 -7.01 -7.23 -39.88
CA SER A 199 -8.11 -6.26 -39.86
C SER A 199 -8.78 -6.13 -38.49
N LYS A 200 -8.83 -7.21 -37.71
CA LYS A 200 -9.55 -7.28 -36.41
C LYS A 200 -8.69 -6.93 -35.21
N SER A 201 -7.38 -7.21 -35.26
CA SER A 201 -6.52 -7.10 -34.09
C SER A 201 -6.20 -5.65 -33.72
N LYS A 202 -6.77 -5.19 -32.64
CA LYS A 202 -6.54 -3.87 -32.02
C LYS A 202 -5.59 -3.92 -30.83
N LEU A 203 -4.83 -5.01 -30.66
CA LEU A 203 -3.96 -5.21 -29.49
C LEU A 203 -3.01 -4.06 -29.24
N THR A 204 -2.42 -3.46 -30.29
CA THR A 204 -1.51 -2.30 -30.14
C THR A 204 -2.23 -1.10 -29.54
N GLU A 205 -3.42 -0.77 -30.04
CA GLU A 205 -4.25 0.31 -29.54
C GLU A 205 -4.61 0.12 -28.07
N LYS A 206 -5.06 -1.08 -27.72
CA LYS A 206 -5.43 -1.42 -26.33
C LYS A 206 -4.24 -1.44 -25.37
N CYS A 207 -3.08 -1.87 -25.82
CA CYS A 207 -1.85 -1.75 -25.05
C CYS A 207 -1.48 -0.27 -24.83
N ASP A 208 -1.61 0.59 -25.83
CA ASP A 208 -1.29 2.01 -25.71
C ASP A 208 -2.29 2.75 -24.80
N GLU A 209 -3.58 2.42 -24.85
CA GLU A 209 -4.58 2.94 -23.92
C GLU A 209 -4.23 2.59 -22.45
N LEU A 210 -3.95 1.31 -22.18
CA LEU A 210 -3.59 0.86 -20.85
C LEU A 210 -2.25 1.45 -20.37
N ARG A 211 -1.24 1.58 -21.25
CA ARG A 211 0.02 2.25 -20.93
C ARG A 211 -0.16 3.72 -20.58
N THR A 212 -1.02 4.43 -21.31
CA THR A 212 -1.35 5.82 -21.01
C THR A 212 -2.00 5.95 -19.65
N TYR A 213 -2.93 5.06 -19.35
CA TYR A 213 -3.55 5.00 -18.02
C TYR A 213 -2.54 4.73 -16.91
N LEU A 214 -1.66 3.72 -17.08
CA LEU A 214 -0.62 3.39 -16.10
C LEU A 214 0.35 4.55 -15.88
N THR A 215 0.73 5.28 -16.93
CA THR A 215 1.58 6.46 -16.79
C THR A 215 0.95 7.51 -15.89
N LYS A 216 -0.35 7.81 -16.10
CA LYS A 216 -1.10 8.72 -15.24
C LYS A 216 -1.18 8.20 -13.81
N TYR A 217 -1.51 6.93 -13.64
CA TYR A 217 -1.61 6.26 -12.34
C TYR A 217 -0.29 6.30 -11.56
N ILE A 218 0.84 5.96 -12.19
CA ILE A 218 2.19 6.03 -11.60
C ILE A 218 2.49 7.47 -11.18
N THR A 219 2.24 8.45 -12.04
CA THR A 219 2.50 9.86 -11.75
C THR A 219 1.69 10.35 -10.54
N GLU A 220 0.40 10.05 -10.48
CA GLU A 220 -0.47 10.44 -9.37
C GLU A 220 -0.07 9.75 -8.06
N THR A 221 0.28 8.47 -8.13
CA THR A 221 0.68 7.68 -6.97
C THR A 221 2.06 8.13 -6.45
N THR A 222 3.00 8.39 -7.34
CA THR A 222 4.33 8.96 -7.01
C THR A 222 4.18 10.34 -6.36
N PHE A 223 3.28 11.18 -6.86
CA PHE A 223 3.01 12.47 -6.26
C PHE A 223 2.46 12.35 -4.84
N ARG A 224 1.61 11.36 -4.57
CA ARG A 224 1.14 11.04 -3.20
C ARG A 224 2.28 10.60 -2.30
N LEU A 225 3.22 9.80 -2.82
CA LEU A 225 4.37 9.28 -2.08
C LEU A 225 5.38 10.38 -1.72
N VAL A 226 5.64 11.31 -2.64
CA VAL A 226 6.72 12.32 -2.53
C VAL A 226 6.26 13.62 -1.85
N SER A 227 4.96 13.84 -1.68
CA SER A 227 4.41 15.08 -1.10
C SER A 227 4.20 14.96 0.42
N PRO A 228 5.28 14.95 1.24
CA PRO A 228 5.19 14.89 2.72
C PRO A 228 4.46 16.11 3.30
N GLU A 229 4.45 17.24 2.58
CA GLU A 229 3.77 18.47 3.00
C GLU A 229 2.25 18.30 3.10
N ARG A 230 1.62 17.53 2.19
CA ARG A 230 0.19 17.23 2.29
C ARG A 230 -0.14 16.27 3.43
N MET A 231 0.75 15.32 3.76
CA MET A 231 0.61 14.52 4.99
C MET A 231 0.73 15.38 6.23
N ALA A 232 1.73 16.29 6.28
CA ALA A 232 1.89 17.23 7.39
C ALA A 232 0.66 18.16 7.50
N GLU A 233 0.10 18.63 6.41
CA GLU A 233 -1.10 19.48 6.40
C GLU A 233 -2.37 18.73 6.84
N LYS A 234 -2.51 17.46 6.47
CA LYS A 234 -3.59 16.59 6.96
C LYS A 234 -3.47 16.33 8.47
N ILE A 235 -2.27 16.04 8.95
CA ILE A 235 -1.95 15.86 10.37
C ILE A 235 -2.21 17.17 11.13
N LEU A 236 -1.77 18.31 10.61
CA LEU A 236 -2.00 19.64 11.20
C LEU A 236 -3.50 20.01 11.25
N LYS A 237 -4.29 19.69 10.21
CA LYS A 237 -5.73 19.91 10.20
C LYS A 237 -6.46 19.01 11.20
N GLN A 238 -6.06 17.75 11.34
CA GLN A 238 -6.60 16.85 12.35
C GLN A 238 -6.22 17.29 13.76
N THR A 239 -4.96 17.64 14.00
CA THR A 239 -4.47 18.10 15.32
C THR A 239 -5.09 19.44 15.71
N LYS A 240 -5.30 20.37 14.78
CA LYS A 240 -6.04 21.63 15.04
C LYS A 240 -7.51 21.38 15.32
N GLY A 241 -8.14 20.40 14.67
CA GLY A 241 -9.51 19.95 14.96
C GLY A 241 -9.63 19.42 16.39
N ASP A 242 -8.71 18.55 16.80
CA ASP A 242 -8.68 17.95 18.15
C ASP A 242 -8.34 18.98 19.24
N LEU A 243 -7.43 19.90 18.97
CA LEU A 243 -7.12 21.03 19.88
C LEU A 243 -8.34 21.95 20.08
N ASN A 244 -9.05 22.30 19.02
CA ASN A 244 -10.26 23.14 19.12
C ASN A 244 -11.39 22.46 19.91
N ILE A 245 -11.53 21.14 19.79
CA ILE A 245 -12.50 20.37 20.58
C ILE A 245 -12.09 20.37 22.06
N ARG A 246 -10.78 20.19 22.36
CA ARG A 246 -10.29 20.23 23.75
C ARG A 246 -10.45 21.61 24.41
N PHE A 247 -10.14 22.70 23.71
CA PHE A 247 -10.36 24.05 24.24
C PHE A 247 -11.83 24.36 24.51
N LYS A 248 -12.75 23.82 23.71
CA LYS A 248 -14.20 23.94 23.95
C LYS A 248 -14.66 23.13 25.17
N VAL A 249 -14.11 21.96 25.43
CA VAL A 249 -14.47 21.10 26.57
C VAL A 249 -13.94 21.74 27.87
N VAL A 250 -12.69 22.16 27.93
CA VAL A 250 -12.10 22.81 29.09
C VAL A 250 -12.83 24.11 29.44
N ARG A 251 -13.27 24.90 28.45
CA ARG A 251 -14.03 26.12 28.68
C ARG A 251 -15.44 25.85 29.21
N LYS A 252 -16.07 24.73 28.84
CA LYS A 252 -17.37 24.34 29.38
C LYS A 252 -17.28 23.79 30.81
N GLU A 253 -16.23 23.12 31.18
CA GLU A 253 -16.03 22.64 32.57
C GLU A 253 -15.72 23.76 33.53
N ASN A 254 -14.93 24.77 33.13
CA ASN A 254 -14.64 25.94 33.95
C ASN A 254 -15.86 26.88 34.14
N MET A 255 -16.82 26.85 33.22
CA MET A 255 -18.10 27.61 33.40
C MET A 255 -19.12 26.90 34.28
N LYS A 256 -18.99 25.61 34.56
CA LYS A 256 -19.90 24.84 35.44
C LYS A 256 -19.42 24.76 36.90
N GLY A 257 -18.18 25.17 37.18
CA GLY A 257 -17.60 25.13 38.52
C GLY A 257 -17.65 26.46 39.31
N GLY A 258 -18.36 27.45 38.80
CA GLY A 258 -18.52 28.77 39.43
C GLY A 258 -20.00 29.05 39.79
N ASN A 259 -20.51 28.29 40.77
CA ASN A 259 -21.70 28.64 41.57
C ASN A 259 -21.51 28.07 42.97
#